data_3b47080e5bc5ab3926903988e404b9c8
#
_entry.id   3b47080e5bc5ab3926903988e404b9c8
#
_cell.length_a   1.000
_cell.length_b   1.000
_cell.length_c   1.000
_cell.angle_alpha   90.00
_cell.angle_beta   90.00
_cell.angle_gamma   90.00
#
_symmetry.space_group_name_H-M   'P 1'
#
loop_
_entity.id
_entity.type
_entity.pdbx_description
1 polymer ?
#
loop_
_entity_poly.entity_id
_entity_poly.type
_entity_poly.pdbx_seq_one_letter_code
_entity_poly.pdbx_strand_id
1 'polypeptide(L)'
;MGEIDIKSAGKIYPNGTRALEDVSITINDGEFVVLVGPSGCGKTTLLRMVAGLEDITEGEIAIGDKTVNEVAPKDRDIAMVFQNYALYPHMSVYDNMAFSLKLRKLPKDEIEQKVKDAAKTLEISELLERKPKALSGGQRQRVAMGRAIVRSPQAFLMDEPLSNLDAKLRVQMRAELGQLHTQLQTTTLYVTHDQVEAMTMGDRVAVIRKGELQQIDTPREIYSNPKNIFVAGFIGSPSMNFVYAKIKTENDVIELTFGDNQIRYKDQKKEKLKSFENKEIILGIRPEAFEDGYFANEADYSESIKVKVSLLEQLGSDSYVHFYKDIKPVQTEAIEEILADEGEDITVLGDSTKFIARINPNSTVAEGEEIELKINPSKLHFFDPVSGDVI
;
A
#
# COMPACT_ATOMS: atom_id res chain seq x y z
N MET A 1 12.62 -13.53 -18.57
CA MET A 1 11.30 -13.55 -17.95
C MET A 1 10.48 -12.47 -18.63
N GLY A 2 9.27 -12.17 -18.31
CA GLY A 2 8.43 -11.32 -19.16
C GLY A 2 8.01 -10.04 -18.44
N GLU A 3 8.22 -8.88 -19.08
CA GLU A 3 7.57 -7.62 -18.71
C GLU A 3 6.05 -7.77 -18.78
N ILE A 4 5.31 -7.09 -17.91
CA ILE A 4 3.84 -6.94 -18.01
C ILE A 4 3.56 -5.49 -18.37
N ASP A 5 2.93 -5.27 -19.52
CA ASP A 5 2.56 -3.94 -19.98
C ASP A 5 1.04 -3.80 -20.07
N ILE A 6 0.48 -2.92 -19.26
CA ILE A 6 -0.95 -2.62 -19.14
C ILE A 6 -1.15 -1.23 -19.72
N LYS A 7 -1.92 -1.10 -20.80
CA LYS A 7 -2.17 0.17 -21.50
C LYS A 7 -3.66 0.50 -21.51
N SER A 8 -4.00 1.59 -20.84
CA SER A 8 -5.37 2.12 -20.78
C SER A 8 -6.43 1.05 -20.50
N ALA A 9 -6.07 0.10 -19.58
CA ALA A 9 -6.95 -1.02 -19.28
C ALA A 9 -8.20 -0.56 -18.54
N GLY A 10 -9.37 -0.96 -19.07
CA GLY A 10 -10.67 -0.70 -18.49
C GLY A 10 -11.50 -1.97 -18.37
N LYS A 11 -12.35 -2.00 -17.35
CA LYS A 11 -13.32 -3.08 -17.12
C LYS A 11 -14.70 -2.53 -16.85
N ILE A 12 -15.63 -2.90 -17.72
CA ILE A 12 -17.05 -2.63 -17.54
C ILE A 12 -17.77 -3.99 -17.45
N TYR A 13 -18.47 -4.23 -16.36
CA TYR A 13 -19.28 -5.45 -16.19
C TYR A 13 -20.61 -5.35 -16.96
N PRO A 14 -21.28 -6.48 -17.27
CA PRO A 14 -22.54 -6.49 -18.01
C PRO A 14 -23.69 -5.68 -17.37
N ASN A 15 -23.62 -5.44 -16.06
CA ASN A 15 -24.56 -4.60 -15.34
C ASN A 15 -24.27 -3.08 -15.44
N GLY A 16 -23.27 -2.70 -16.22
CA GLY A 16 -22.84 -1.30 -16.42
C GLY A 16 -21.85 -0.80 -15.36
N THR A 17 -21.49 -1.59 -14.36
CA THR A 17 -20.51 -1.17 -13.33
C THR A 17 -19.11 -1.08 -13.96
N ARG A 18 -18.50 0.10 -13.92
CA ARG A 18 -17.10 0.33 -14.30
C ARG A 18 -16.21 0.02 -13.09
N ALA A 19 -15.42 -1.04 -13.19
CA ALA A 19 -14.51 -1.47 -12.12
C ALA A 19 -13.09 -0.96 -12.29
N LEU A 20 -12.68 -0.64 -13.52
CA LEU A 20 -11.39 -0.05 -13.86
C LEU A 20 -11.56 0.96 -14.98
N GLU A 21 -10.80 2.05 -14.92
CA GLU A 21 -10.83 3.13 -15.90
C GLU A 21 -9.40 3.59 -16.22
N ASP A 22 -9.01 3.47 -17.49
CA ASP A 22 -7.74 3.96 -18.07
C ASP A 22 -6.48 3.63 -17.24
N VAL A 23 -6.39 2.42 -16.70
CA VAL A 23 -5.24 2.00 -15.90
C VAL A 23 -4.06 1.65 -16.81
N SER A 24 -2.95 2.38 -16.64
CA SER A 24 -1.72 2.14 -17.39
C SER A 24 -0.55 1.90 -16.42
N ILE A 25 0.04 0.70 -16.48
CA ILE A 25 1.14 0.26 -15.61
C ILE A 25 2.08 -0.64 -16.43
N THR A 26 3.36 -0.29 -16.48
CA THR A 26 4.41 -1.17 -16.98
C THR A 26 5.16 -1.76 -15.80
N ILE A 27 5.27 -3.08 -15.72
CA ILE A 27 6.04 -3.85 -14.73
C ILE A 27 7.23 -4.42 -15.45
N ASN A 28 8.42 -3.93 -15.13
CA ASN A 28 9.64 -4.34 -15.81
C ASN A 28 10.00 -5.81 -15.52
N ASP A 29 10.83 -6.41 -16.37
CA ASP A 29 11.33 -7.76 -16.14
C ASP A 29 12.04 -7.88 -14.79
N GLY A 30 11.60 -8.84 -13.96
CA GLY A 30 12.13 -9.07 -12.62
C GLY A 30 11.66 -8.06 -11.54
N GLU A 31 10.77 -7.12 -11.86
CA GLU A 31 10.25 -6.13 -10.91
C GLU A 31 9.12 -6.70 -10.04
N PHE A 32 9.05 -6.27 -8.77
CA PHE A 32 7.98 -6.56 -7.85
C PHE A 32 7.08 -5.33 -7.69
N VAL A 33 5.92 -5.31 -8.34
CA VAL A 33 4.94 -4.23 -8.22
C VAL A 33 3.79 -4.65 -7.32
N VAL A 34 3.46 -3.81 -6.34
CA VAL A 34 2.35 -4.04 -5.41
C VAL A 34 1.18 -3.11 -5.74
N LEU A 35 0.00 -3.68 -5.93
CA LEU A 35 -1.26 -2.93 -6.04
C LEU A 35 -1.89 -2.79 -4.65
N VAL A 36 -2.13 -1.56 -4.22
CA VAL A 36 -2.82 -1.26 -2.96
C VAL A 36 -3.98 -0.30 -3.17
N GLY A 37 -4.90 -0.27 -2.22
CA GLY A 37 -6.07 0.61 -2.22
C GLY A 37 -7.19 0.03 -1.36
N PRO A 38 -8.27 0.77 -1.11
CA PRO A 38 -9.42 0.32 -0.35
C PRO A 38 -10.09 -0.93 -0.92
N SER A 39 -10.90 -1.59 -0.10
CA SER A 39 -11.68 -2.75 -0.55
C SER A 39 -12.61 -2.36 -1.72
N GLY A 40 -12.64 -3.19 -2.77
CA GLY A 40 -13.50 -2.95 -3.94
C GLY A 40 -12.97 -1.93 -4.95
N CYS A 41 -11.78 -1.35 -4.80
CA CYS A 41 -11.23 -0.35 -5.73
C CYS A 41 -10.74 -0.89 -7.08
N GLY A 42 -10.82 -2.22 -7.34
CA GLY A 42 -10.47 -2.82 -8.65
C GLY A 42 -9.17 -3.62 -8.71
N LYS A 43 -8.36 -3.71 -7.64
CA LYS A 43 -7.07 -4.43 -7.60
C LYS A 43 -7.14 -5.88 -8.10
N THR A 44 -8.01 -6.67 -7.46
CA THR A 44 -8.23 -8.09 -7.85
C THR A 44 -8.79 -8.22 -9.26
N THR A 45 -9.62 -7.26 -9.70
CA THR A 45 -10.13 -7.22 -11.09
C THR A 45 -8.97 -7.04 -12.07
N LEU A 46 -8.07 -6.08 -11.84
CA LEU A 46 -6.89 -5.87 -12.67
C LEU A 46 -5.99 -7.12 -12.70
N LEU A 47 -5.70 -7.70 -11.54
CA LEU A 47 -4.91 -8.93 -11.45
C LEU A 47 -5.55 -10.08 -12.26
N ARG A 48 -6.87 -10.25 -12.16
CA ARG A 48 -7.62 -11.28 -12.91
C ARG A 48 -7.65 -11.00 -14.40
N MET A 49 -7.69 -9.75 -14.84
CA MET A 49 -7.56 -9.38 -16.25
C MET A 49 -6.18 -9.78 -16.79
N VAL A 50 -5.08 -9.53 -16.05
CA VAL A 50 -3.74 -10.01 -16.41
C VAL A 50 -3.70 -11.54 -16.46
N ALA A 51 -4.37 -12.21 -15.52
CA ALA A 51 -4.46 -13.68 -15.48
C ALA A 51 -5.33 -14.29 -16.60
N GLY A 52 -6.18 -13.49 -17.25
CA GLY A 52 -7.17 -13.97 -18.21
C GLY A 52 -8.39 -14.64 -17.56
N LEU A 53 -8.61 -14.38 -16.27
CA LEU A 53 -9.78 -14.84 -15.52
C LEU A 53 -10.94 -13.83 -15.59
N GLU A 54 -10.66 -12.63 -16.07
CA GLU A 54 -11.62 -11.58 -16.40
C GLU A 54 -11.30 -11.03 -17.78
N ASP A 55 -12.34 -10.73 -18.57
CA ASP A 55 -12.17 -10.15 -19.89
C ASP A 55 -11.75 -8.69 -19.77
N ILE A 56 -10.91 -8.25 -20.68
CA ILE A 56 -10.49 -6.85 -20.85
C ILE A 56 -11.53 -6.17 -21.73
N THR A 57 -12.19 -5.11 -21.20
CA THR A 57 -13.25 -4.42 -21.95
C THR A 57 -12.66 -3.29 -22.81
N GLU A 58 -11.64 -2.61 -22.29
CA GLU A 58 -10.96 -1.49 -22.95
C GLU A 58 -9.45 -1.64 -22.76
N GLY A 59 -8.67 -1.10 -23.68
CA GLY A 59 -7.20 -1.11 -23.61
C GLY A 59 -6.56 -2.45 -23.98
N GLU A 60 -5.29 -2.59 -23.61
CA GLU A 60 -4.46 -3.73 -24.00
C GLU A 60 -3.59 -4.19 -22.84
N ILE A 61 -3.40 -5.50 -22.72
CA ILE A 61 -2.43 -6.09 -21.79
C ILE A 61 -1.48 -6.98 -22.59
N ALA A 62 -0.16 -6.80 -22.38
CA ALA A 62 0.87 -7.65 -22.94
C ALA A 62 1.70 -8.31 -21.84
N ILE A 63 2.20 -9.52 -22.11
CA ILE A 63 3.15 -10.27 -21.27
C ILE A 63 4.33 -10.66 -22.15
N GLY A 64 5.51 -10.13 -21.86
CA GLY A 64 6.62 -10.14 -22.80
C GLY A 64 6.22 -9.48 -24.11
N ASP A 65 6.57 -10.09 -25.23
CA ASP A 65 6.27 -9.55 -26.56
C ASP A 65 4.85 -9.89 -27.07
N LYS A 66 3.97 -10.42 -26.20
CA LYS A 66 2.68 -10.96 -26.63
C LYS A 66 1.50 -10.24 -25.98
N THR A 67 0.64 -9.61 -26.79
CA THR A 67 -0.69 -9.16 -26.35
C THR A 67 -1.54 -10.37 -25.96
N VAL A 68 -2.17 -10.29 -24.75
CA VAL A 68 -2.88 -11.42 -24.14
C VAL A 68 -4.39 -11.23 -24.02
N ASN A 69 -4.95 -10.19 -24.60
CA ASN A 69 -6.39 -9.91 -24.51
C ASN A 69 -7.25 -11.14 -24.84
N GLU A 70 -6.97 -11.80 -25.96
CA GLU A 70 -7.70 -12.98 -26.44
C GLU A 70 -7.04 -14.32 -26.08
N VAL A 71 -5.97 -14.30 -25.23
CA VAL A 71 -5.24 -15.50 -24.87
C VAL A 71 -5.85 -16.14 -23.65
N ALA A 72 -6.20 -17.42 -23.76
CA ALA A 72 -6.75 -18.17 -22.63
C ALA A 72 -5.76 -18.24 -21.43
N PRO A 73 -6.22 -18.27 -20.17
CA PRO A 73 -5.36 -18.25 -18.98
C PRO A 73 -4.23 -19.30 -18.97
N LYS A 74 -4.51 -20.51 -19.46
CA LYS A 74 -3.54 -21.61 -19.53
C LYS A 74 -2.34 -21.35 -20.47
N ASP A 75 -2.52 -20.43 -21.44
CA ASP A 75 -1.57 -20.15 -22.52
C ASP A 75 -0.84 -18.80 -22.31
N ARG A 76 -1.09 -18.10 -21.18
CA ARG A 76 -0.43 -16.81 -20.83
C ARG A 76 0.94 -16.97 -20.17
N ASP A 77 1.36 -18.18 -19.89
CA ASP A 77 2.63 -18.53 -19.21
C ASP A 77 2.88 -17.76 -17.89
N ILE A 78 1.82 -17.59 -17.11
CA ILE A 78 1.83 -16.99 -15.78
C ILE A 78 1.53 -18.05 -14.70
N ALA A 79 1.88 -17.74 -13.46
CA ALA A 79 1.44 -18.51 -12.30
C ALA A 79 0.71 -17.59 -11.31
N MET A 80 -0.44 -18.07 -10.81
CA MET A 80 -1.24 -17.31 -9.85
C MET A 80 -1.28 -18.00 -8.50
N VAL A 81 -1.07 -17.23 -7.43
CA VAL A 81 -1.27 -17.62 -6.04
C VAL A 81 -2.53 -16.91 -5.55
N PHE A 82 -3.53 -17.70 -5.15
CA PHE A 82 -4.82 -17.21 -4.69
C PHE A 82 -4.82 -16.98 -3.17
N GLN A 83 -5.67 -16.10 -2.71
CA GLN A 83 -5.88 -15.77 -1.29
C GLN A 83 -6.15 -17.02 -0.41
N ASN A 84 -6.90 -18.01 -0.92
CA ASN A 84 -7.23 -19.25 -0.23
C ASN A 84 -6.26 -20.40 -0.54
N TYR A 85 -5.09 -20.07 -1.16
CA TYR A 85 -4.05 -21.03 -1.60
C TYR A 85 -4.49 -22.00 -2.70
N ALA A 86 -5.77 -22.27 -2.87
CA ALA A 86 -6.39 -23.18 -3.85
C ALA A 86 -5.70 -24.56 -3.95
N LEU A 87 -5.26 -25.12 -2.82
CA LEU A 87 -4.64 -26.45 -2.78
C LEU A 87 -5.68 -27.55 -2.99
N TYR A 88 -5.32 -28.59 -3.72
CA TYR A 88 -6.14 -29.78 -3.88
C TYR A 88 -6.09 -30.63 -2.58
N PRO A 89 -7.18 -30.70 -1.79
CA PRO A 89 -7.11 -31.23 -0.42
C PRO A 89 -6.91 -32.78 -0.38
N HIS A 90 -7.24 -33.46 -1.46
CA HIS A 90 -7.09 -34.92 -1.59
C HIS A 90 -5.69 -35.37 -2.05
N MET A 91 -4.90 -34.45 -2.63
CA MET A 91 -3.55 -34.68 -3.12
C MET A 91 -2.49 -34.44 -2.03
N SER A 92 -1.33 -35.11 -2.12
CA SER A 92 -0.16 -34.81 -1.32
C SER A 92 0.43 -33.45 -1.71
N VAL A 93 1.39 -32.93 -0.93
CA VAL A 93 2.17 -31.74 -1.28
C VAL A 93 2.89 -31.98 -2.61
N TYR A 94 3.55 -33.12 -2.77
CA TYR A 94 4.21 -33.52 -4.02
C TYR A 94 3.23 -33.48 -5.19
N ASP A 95 2.06 -34.12 -5.07
CA ASP A 95 1.08 -34.14 -6.16
C ASP A 95 0.48 -32.76 -6.46
N ASN A 96 0.26 -31.93 -5.45
CA ASN A 96 -0.13 -30.52 -5.65
C ASN A 96 0.89 -29.77 -6.51
N MET A 97 2.18 -29.88 -6.19
CA MET A 97 3.26 -29.22 -6.95
C MET A 97 3.41 -29.83 -8.35
N ALA A 98 3.40 -31.16 -8.46
CA ALA A 98 3.60 -31.88 -9.72
C ALA A 98 2.42 -31.75 -10.70
N PHE A 99 1.24 -31.36 -10.25
CA PHE A 99 -0.01 -31.43 -11.01
C PHE A 99 0.07 -30.71 -12.37
N SER A 100 0.54 -29.47 -12.38
CA SER A 100 0.66 -28.69 -13.62
C SER A 100 1.70 -29.28 -14.60
N LEU A 101 2.78 -29.84 -14.09
CA LEU A 101 3.81 -30.49 -14.89
C LEU A 101 3.32 -31.80 -15.51
N LYS A 102 2.53 -32.59 -14.75
CA LYS A 102 1.85 -33.79 -15.25
C LYS A 102 0.88 -33.46 -16.39
N LEU A 103 0.11 -32.36 -16.28
CA LEU A 103 -0.79 -31.89 -17.35
C LEU A 103 -0.03 -31.47 -18.61
N ARG A 104 1.16 -30.89 -18.46
CA ARG A 104 2.07 -30.56 -19.57
C ARG A 104 2.78 -31.80 -20.14
N LYS A 105 2.54 -33.00 -19.58
CA LYS A 105 3.14 -34.27 -19.98
C LYS A 105 4.67 -34.31 -19.94
N LEU A 106 5.28 -33.63 -18.98
CA LEU A 106 6.73 -33.72 -18.78
C LEU A 106 7.16 -35.13 -18.37
N PRO A 107 8.42 -35.53 -18.65
CA PRO A 107 8.99 -36.80 -18.15
C PRO A 107 8.95 -36.87 -16.61
N LYS A 108 8.76 -38.08 -16.06
CA LYS A 108 8.65 -38.30 -14.61
C LYS A 108 9.88 -37.78 -13.85
N ASP A 109 11.06 -38.08 -14.39
CA ASP A 109 12.35 -37.67 -13.76
C ASP A 109 12.49 -36.14 -13.72
N GLU A 110 12.04 -35.42 -14.75
CA GLU A 110 12.05 -33.98 -14.79
C GLU A 110 11.05 -33.39 -13.78
N ILE A 111 9.85 -34.00 -13.67
CA ILE A 111 8.84 -33.59 -12.67
C ILE A 111 9.42 -33.75 -11.26
N GLU A 112 10.02 -34.90 -10.98
CA GLU A 112 10.59 -35.21 -9.67
C GLU A 112 11.70 -34.22 -9.31
N GLN A 113 12.60 -33.92 -10.26
CA GLN A 113 13.68 -32.95 -10.05
C GLN A 113 13.12 -31.56 -9.76
N LYS A 114 12.22 -31.01 -10.60
CA LYS A 114 11.63 -29.70 -10.43
C LYS A 114 10.89 -29.54 -9.10
N VAL A 115 10.15 -30.59 -8.70
CA VAL A 115 9.43 -30.58 -7.40
C VAL A 115 10.41 -30.60 -6.23
N LYS A 116 11.47 -31.42 -6.27
CA LYS A 116 12.48 -31.47 -5.22
C LYS A 116 13.24 -30.17 -5.09
N ASP A 117 13.62 -29.53 -6.20
CA ASP A 117 14.33 -28.26 -6.21
C ASP A 117 13.46 -27.15 -5.63
N ALA A 118 12.20 -27.03 -6.06
CA ALA A 118 11.25 -26.07 -5.51
C ALA A 118 10.96 -26.34 -4.01
N ALA A 119 10.81 -27.61 -3.62
CA ALA A 119 10.58 -27.97 -2.22
C ALA A 119 11.79 -27.64 -1.34
N LYS A 120 13.02 -27.77 -1.87
CA LYS A 120 14.23 -27.37 -1.17
C LYS A 120 14.32 -25.85 -1.00
N THR A 121 14.05 -25.09 -2.07
CA THR A 121 14.03 -23.61 -2.04
C THR A 121 13.03 -23.08 -1.02
N LEU A 122 11.89 -23.75 -0.86
CA LEU A 122 10.81 -23.36 0.05
C LEU A 122 10.90 -24.02 1.44
N GLU A 123 11.94 -24.82 1.71
CA GLU A 123 12.13 -25.54 2.97
C GLU A 123 10.94 -26.45 3.36
N ILE A 124 10.33 -27.12 2.38
CA ILE A 124 9.18 -28.03 2.57
C ILE A 124 9.47 -29.46 2.12
N SER A 125 10.73 -29.82 1.91
CA SER A 125 11.11 -31.15 1.44
C SER A 125 10.54 -32.30 2.29
N GLU A 126 10.50 -32.14 3.61
CA GLU A 126 9.97 -33.14 4.55
C GLU A 126 8.44 -33.21 4.58
N LEU A 127 7.77 -32.30 3.88
CA LEU A 127 6.32 -32.21 3.84
C LEU A 127 5.71 -32.84 2.59
N LEU A 128 6.52 -33.28 1.61
CA LEU A 128 6.08 -33.72 0.29
C LEU A 128 4.99 -34.79 0.30
N GLU A 129 5.06 -35.74 1.28
CA GLU A 129 4.08 -36.80 1.40
C GLU A 129 2.83 -36.42 2.22
N ARG A 130 2.83 -35.26 2.86
CA ARG A 130 1.70 -34.78 3.66
C ARG A 130 0.56 -34.25 2.76
N LYS A 131 -0.65 -34.26 3.32
CA LYS A 131 -1.81 -33.59 2.69
C LYS A 131 -2.03 -32.19 3.28
N PRO A 132 -2.67 -31.27 2.56
CA PRO A 132 -2.92 -29.89 3.01
C PRO A 132 -3.56 -29.77 4.39
N LYS A 133 -4.43 -30.73 4.78
CA LYS A 133 -5.07 -30.77 6.10
C LYS A 133 -4.06 -30.88 7.26
N ALA A 134 -2.89 -31.49 7.02
CA ALA A 134 -1.85 -31.70 8.02
C ALA A 134 -0.80 -30.58 8.05
N LEU A 135 -1.05 -29.44 7.42
CA LEU A 135 -0.12 -28.34 7.28
C LEU A 135 -0.60 -27.10 8.07
N SER A 136 0.35 -26.33 8.60
CA SER A 136 0.08 -24.97 9.14
C SER A 136 -0.29 -23.99 8.01
N GLY A 137 -0.75 -22.78 8.36
CA GLY A 137 -1.05 -21.71 7.41
C GLY A 137 0.15 -21.38 6.50
N GLY A 138 1.30 -21.08 7.10
CA GLY A 138 2.52 -20.78 6.34
C GLY A 138 3.03 -21.96 5.50
N GLN A 139 2.89 -23.20 6.00
CA GLN A 139 3.24 -24.37 5.18
C GLN A 139 2.32 -24.51 3.96
N ARG A 140 1.01 -24.29 4.12
CA ARG A 140 0.08 -24.26 2.96
C ARG A 140 0.43 -23.20 1.95
N GLN A 141 0.82 -22.00 2.42
CA GLN A 141 1.26 -20.94 1.56
C GLN A 141 2.54 -21.31 0.78
N ARG A 142 3.57 -21.84 1.46
CA ARG A 142 4.80 -22.31 0.79
C ARG A 142 4.48 -23.39 -0.27
N VAL A 143 3.52 -24.29 -0.02
CA VAL A 143 3.06 -25.25 -1.03
C VAL A 143 2.39 -24.56 -2.21
N ALA A 144 1.56 -23.53 -1.99
CA ALA A 144 0.95 -22.74 -3.07
C ALA A 144 2.00 -22.03 -3.92
N MET A 145 3.04 -21.46 -3.27
CA MET A 145 4.20 -20.91 -3.96
C MET A 145 4.95 -21.96 -4.75
N GLY A 146 5.16 -23.15 -4.19
CA GLY A 146 5.80 -24.27 -4.88
C GLY A 146 5.07 -24.69 -6.16
N ARG A 147 3.74 -24.70 -6.14
CA ARG A 147 2.92 -24.93 -7.35
C ARG A 147 3.16 -23.89 -8.46
N ALA A 148 3.44 -22.65 -8.06
CA ALA A 148 3.75 -21.57 -8.98
C ALA A 148 5.18 -21.70 -9.53
N ILE A 149 6.16 -21.91 -8.67
CA ILE A 149 7.60 -21.93 -8.98
C ILE A 149 7.97 -23.09 -9.93
N VAL A 150 7.44 -24.29 -9.71
CA VAL A 150 7.76 -25.47 -10.54
C VAL A 150 7.47 -25.26 -12.04
N ARG A 151 6.61 -24.29 -12.37
CA ARG A 151 6.23 -23.97 -13.77
C ARG A 151 7.26 -23.10 -14.47
N SER A 152 8.15 -22.43 -13.72
CA SER A 152 9.09 -21.40 -14.21
C SER A 152 8.33 -20.38 -15.11
N PRO A 153 7.32 -19.69 -14.60
CA PRO A 153 6.47 -18.80 -15.39
C PRO A 153 7.20 -17.51 -15.75
N GLN A 154 6.71 -16.77 -16.76
CA GLN A 154 7.21 -15.45 -17.09
C GLN A 154 6.88 -14.41 -16.01
N ALA A 155 5.73 -14.56 -15.34
CA ALA A 155 5.33 -13.66 -14.25
C ALA A 155 4.53 -14.39 -13.16
N PHE A 156 4.67 -13.91 -11.93
CA PHE A 156 3.85 -14.29 -10.79
C PHE A 156 2.73 -13.26 -10.57
N LEU A 157 1.53 -13.77 -10.34
CA LEU A 157 0.37 -12.98 -9.93
C LEU A 157 -0.08 -13.46 -8.54
N MET A 158 -0.15 -12.55 -7.56
CA MET A 158 -0.44 -12.90 -6.18
C MET A 158 -1.63 -12.10 -5.66
N ASP A 159 -2.73 -12.80 -5.34
CA ASP A 159 -3.98 -12.19 -4.85
C ASP A 159 -4.06 -12.36 -3.33
N GLU A 160 -3.65 -11.34 -2.58
CA GLU A 160 -3.64 -11.30 -1.10
C GLU A 160 -3.11 -12.57 -0.42
N PRO A 161 -1.93 -13.09 -0.76
CA PRO A 161 -1.49 -14.41 -0.31
C PRO A 161 -1.21 -14.49 1.19
N LEU A 162 -1.06 -13.36 1.91
CA LEU A 162 -0.76 -13.30 3.35
C LEU A 162 -1.96 -12.99 4.22
N SER A 163 -3.12 -12.63 3.65
CA SER A 163 -4.29 -12.14 4.38
C SER A 163 -4.84 -13.15 5.41
N ASN A 164 -4.72 -14.45 5.15
CA ASN A 164 -5.24 -15.54 6.02
C ASN A 164 -4.23 -15.99 7.10
N LEU A 165 -3.14 -15.26 7.33
CA LEU A 165 -2.13 -15.57 8.33
C LEU A 165 -2.27 -14.67 9.57
N ASP A 166 -1.90 -15.22 10.73
CA ASP A 166 -1.75 -14.40 11.93
C ASP A 166 -0.61 -13.37 11.79
N ALA A 167 -0.61 -12.34 12.63
CA ALA A 167 0.31 -11.21 12.53
C ALA A 167 1.80 -11.64 12.59
N LYS A 168 2.15 -12.58 13.49
CA LYS A 168 3.54 -13.04 13.64
C LYS A 168 4.02 -13.80 12.41
N LEU A 169 3.18 -14.70 11.92
CA LEU A 169 3.49 -15.50 10.73
C LEU A 169 3.53 -14.63 9.47
N ARG A 170 2.67 -13.59 9.39
CA ARG A 170 2.67 -12.63 8.27
C ARG A 170 4.01 -11.88 8.17
N VAL A 171 4.57 -11.41 9.30
CA VAL A 171 5.89 -10.77 9.32
C VAL A 171 6.98 -11.69 8.79
N GLN A 172 6.99 -12.96 9.25
CA GLN A 172 7.95 -13.96 8.79
C GLN A 172 7.80 -14.23 7.28
N MET A 173 6.57 -14.45 6.82
CA MET A 173 6.28 -14.79 5.42
C MET A 173 6.57 -13.64 4.46
N ARG A 174 6.42 -12.37 4.88
CA ARG A 174 6.87 -11.22 4.09
C ARG A 174 8.37 -11.28 3.81
N ALA A 175 9.17 -11.51 4.85
CA ALA A 175 10.63 -11.62 4.69
C ALA A 175 11.03 -12.77 3.75
N GLU A 176 10.36 -13.93 3.89
CA GLU A 176 10.59 -15.09 3.04
C GLU A 176 10.21 -14.82 1.57
N LEU A 177 9.07 -14.16 1.32
CA LEU A 177 8.65 -13.78 -0.03
C LEU A 177 9.64 -12.81 -0.69
N GLY A 178 10.14 -11.80 0.05
CA GLY A 178 11.15 -10.89 -0.44
C GLY A 178 12.45 -11.60 -0.82
N GLN A 179 12.92 -12.53 0.03
CA GLN A 179 14.10 -13.36 -0.27
C GLN A 179 13.89 -14.23 -1.50
N LEU A 180 12.71 -14.86 -1.58
CA LEU A 180 12.35 -15.72 -2.71
C LEU A 180 12.31 -14.93 -4.02
N HIS A 181 11.74 -13.73 -4.02
CA HIS A 181 11.75 -12.84 -5.19
C HIS A 181 13.17 -12.49 -5.62
N THR A 182 14.04 -12.12 -4.66
CA THR A 182 15.47 -11.84 -4.93
C THR A 182 16.20 -13.03 -5.55
N GLN A 183 15.84 -14.28 -5.16
CA GLN A 183 16.45 -15.48 -5.71
C GLN A 183 15.93 -15.81 -7.12
N LEU A 184 14.63 -15.64 -7.33
CA LEU A 184 13.96 -16.04 -8.58
C LEU A 184 14.02 -14.96 -9.66
N GLN A 185 14.14 -13.70 -9.28
CA GLN A 185 14.15 -12.53 -10.17
C GLN A 185 12.96 -12.52 -11.15
N THR A 186 11.81 -13.01 -10.70
CA THR A 186 10.62 -13.17 -11.56
C THR A 186 9.70 -11.97 -11.43
N THR A 187 9.27 -11.40 -12.55
CA THR A 187 8.27 -10.33 -12.60
C THR A 187 7.06 -10.68 -11.76
N THR A 188 6.69 -9.81 -10.83
CA THR A 188 5.64 -10.10 -9.85
C THR A 188 4.64 -8.95 -9.76
N LEU A 189 3.36 -9.27 -9.92
CA LEU A 189 2.24 -8.38 -9.61
C LEU A 189 1.53 -8.91 -8.37
N TYR A 190 1.58 -8.14 -7.30
CA TYR A 190 1.09 -8.50 -5.98
C TYR A 190 -0.07 -7.60 -5.55
N VAL A 191 -1.16 -8.16 -5.11
CA VAL A 191 -2.32 -7.42 -4.56
C VAL A 191 -2.34 -7.57 -3.05
N THR A 192 -2.51 -6.48 -2.34
CA THR A 192 -2.76 -6.46 -0.91
C THR A 192 -3.64 -5.28 -0.49
N HIS A 193 -4.25 -5.37 0.67
CA HIS A 193 -4.83 -4.25 1.41
C HIS A 193 -3.93 -3.79 2.57
N ASP A 194 -2.84 -4.51 2.86
CA ASP A 194 -1.89 -4.18 3.93
C ASP A 194 -0.80 -3.25 3.38
N GLN A 195 -0.81 -2.00 3.88
CA GLN A 195 0.18 -0.98 3.48
C GLN A 195 1.61 -1.38 3.86
N VAL A 196 1.79 -2.11 4.99
CA VAL A 196 3.12 -2.54 5.44
C VAL A 196 3.71 -3.55 4.47
N GLU A 197 2.87 -4.44 3.90
CA GLU A 197 3.30 -5.36 2.84
C GLU A 197 3.78 -4.57 1.62
N ALA A 198 2.98 -3.60 1.17
CA ALA A 198 3.32 -2.79 0.01
C ALA A 198 4.62 -2.01 0.18
N MET A 199 4.77 -1.35 1.33
CA MET A 199 5.93 -0.50 1.63
C MET A 199 7.23 -1.28 1.89
N THR A 200 7.12 -2.59 2.21
CA THR A 200 8.29 -3.41 2.58
C THR A 200 8.73 -4.39 1.49
N MET A 201 7.84 -4.78 0.59
CA MET A 201 8.15 -5.80 -0.43
C MET A 201 8.23 -5.25 -1.86
N GLY A 202 7.48 -4.18 -2.16
CA GLY A 202 7.41 -3.64 -3.52
C GLY A 202 8.67 -2.86 -3.91
N ASP A 203 9.18 -3.11 -5.11
CA ASP A 203 10.10 -2.18 -5.78
C ASP A 203 9.33 -0.90 -6.14
N ARG A 204 8.09 -1.06 -6.59
CA ARG A 204 7.12 0.02 -6.79
C ARG A 204 5.76 -0.37 -6.23
N VAL A 205 5.04 0.65 -5.77
CA VAL A 205 3.67 0.54 -5.25
C VAL A 205 2.74 1.34 -6.16
N ALA A 206 1.66 0.71 -6.61
CA ALA A 206 0.59 1.36 -7.37
C ALA A 206 -0.65 1.50 -6.48
N VAL A 207 -1.03 2.73 -6.21
CA VAL A 207 -2.21 3.07 -5.41
C VAL A 207 -3.41 3.20 -6.34
N ILE A 208 -4.41 2.34 -6.14
CA ILE A 208 -5.67 2.32 -6.92
C ILE A 208 -6.81 2.85 -6.06
N ARG A 209 -7.61 3.76 -6.63
CA ARG A 209 -8.83 4.29 -6.04
C ARG A 209 -9.95 4.29 -7.07
N LYS A 210 -11.11 3.73 -6.75
CA LYS A 210 -12.31 3.71 -7.63
C LYS A 210 -12.03 3.29 -9.08
N GLY A 211 -11.14 2.33 -9.26
CA GLY A 211 -10.78 1.83 -10.59
C GLY A 211 -9.70 2.63 -11.32
N GLU A 212 -9.19 3.70 -10.74
CA GLU A 212 -8.17 4.57 -11.34
C GLU A 212 -6.83 4.46 -10.61
N LEU A 213 -5.75 4.58 -11.37
CA LEU A 213 -4.39 4.65 -10.82
C LEU A 213 -4.12 6.06 -10.30
N GLN A 214 -3.96 6.21 -8.99
CA GLN A 214 -3.67 7.50 -8.36
C GLN A 214 -2.17 7.85 -8.43
N GLN A 215 -1.32 6.89 -8.12
CA GLN A 215 0.14 7.05 -8.18
C GLN A 215 0.81 5.68 -8.27
N ILE A 216 1.91 5.61 -9.01
CA ILE A 216 2.82 4.47 -8.98
C ILE A 216 4.25 4.99 -8.85
N ASP A 217 4.96 4.55 -7.84
CA ASP A 217 6.34 4.94 -7.58
C ASP A 217 7.00 4.00 -6.56
N THR A 218 8.28 4.25 -6.22
CA THR A 218 8.93 3.57 -5.09
C THR A 218 8.18 3.85 -3.78
N PRO A 219 8.23 2.92 -2.80
CA PRO A 219 7.61 3.13 -1.48
C PRO A 219 7.99 4.48 -0.85
N ARG A 220 9.27 4.85 -0.95
CA ARG A 220 9.77 6.12 -0.40
C ARG A 220 9.12 7.33 -1.06
N GLU A 221 9.02 7.35 -2.40
CA GLU A 221 8.43 8.47 -3.13
C GLU A 221 6.92 8.60 -2.84
N ILE A 222 6.18 7.51 -2.81
CA ILE A 222 4.75 7.55 -2.46
C ILE A 222 4.51 8.13 -1.08
N TYR A 223 5.36 7.77 -0.10
CA TYR A 223 5.26 8.29 1.26
C TYR A 223 5.66 9.76 1.38
N SER A 224 6.80 10.13 0.77
CA SER A 224 7.39 11.46 0.90
C SER A 224 6.79 12.49 -0.05
N ASN A 225 6.35 12.07 -1.23
CA ASN A 225 5.85 12.93 -2.30
C ASN A 225 4.51 12.41 -2.87
N PRO A 226 3.45 12.32 -2.04
CA PRO A 226 2.14 11.90 -2.51
C PRO A 226 1.60 12.90 -3.53
N LYS A 227 1.01 12.40 -4.63
CA LYS A 227 0.46 13.24 -5.71
C LYS A 227 -0.83 13.95 -5.34
N ASN A 228 -1.60 13.36 -4.43
CA ASN A 228 -2.88 13.93 -4.00
C ASN A 228 -3.19 13.57 -2.54
N ILE A 229 -4.26 14.16 -2.03
CA ILE A 229 -4.71 14.00 -0.64
C ILE A 229 -5.11 12.55 -0.32
N PHE A 230 -5.63 11.81 -1.32
CA PHE A 230 -5.99 10.41 -1.12
C PHE A 230 -4.73 9.56 -0.87
N VAL A 231 -3.71 9.66 -1.72
CA VAL A 231 -2.45 8.92 -1.53
C VAL A 231 -1.79 9.31 -0.21
N ALA A 232 -1.81 10.62 0.13
CA ALA A 232 -1.21 11.15 1.36
C ALA A 232 -1.85 10.56 2.63
N GLY A 233 -3.17 10.46 2.65
CA GLY A 233 -3.91 9.93 3.80
C GLY A 233 -3.98 8.40 3.81
N PHE A 234 -4.13 7.77 2.64
CA PHE A 234 -4.18 6.32 2.55
C PHE A 234 -2.83 5.67 2.90
N ILE A 235 -1.69 6.30 2.57
CA ILE A 235 -0.35 5.75 2.83
C ILE A 235 0.22 6.33 4.13
N GLY A 236 0.36 5.48 5.12
CA GLY A 236 0.90 5.77 6.45
C GLY A 236 -0.01 5.25 7.56
N SER A 237 0.58 4.77 8.64
CA SER A 237 -0.14 4.32 9.84
C SER A 237 0.61 4.82 11.08
N PRO A 238 0.00 5.75 11.84
CA PRO A 238 -1.28 6.41 11.58
C PRO A 238 -1.30 7.29 10.32
N SER A 239 -2.52 7.59 9.85
CA SER A 239 -2.74 8.44 8.67
C SER A 239 -2.28 9.88 8.87
N MET A 240 -2.09 10.61 7.77
CA MET A 240 -1.73 12.03 7.78
C MET A 240 -2.87 12.87 8.39
N ASN A 241 -2.53 13.81 9.27
CA ASN A 241 -3.48 14.79 9.76
C ASN A 241 -3.76 15.84 8.69
N PHE A 242 -5.03 16.18 8.46
CA PHE A 242 -5.43 17.21 7.50
C PHE A 242 -6.20 18.34 8.18
N VAL A 243 -5.89 19.57 7.78
CA VAL A 243 -6.57 20.77 8.28
C VAL A 243 -6.62 21.85 7.21
N TYR A 244 -7.70 22.63 7.19
CA TYR A 244 -7.74 23.84 6.37
C TYR A 244 -6.80 24.90 6.95
N ALA A 245 -5.95 25.49 6.11
CA ALA A 245 -5.02 26.55 6.48
C ALA A 245 -5.12 27.72 5.51
N LYS A 246 -5.09 28.95 6.05
CA LYS A 246 -5.01 30.18 5.26
C LYS A 246 -3.56 30.57 5.06
N ILE A 247 -3.24 30.97 3.83
CA ILE A 247 -1.90 31.45 3.45
C ILE A 247 -1.85 32.96 3.50
N LYS A 248 -0.82 33.50 4.14
CA LYS A 248 -0.41 34.91 4.08
C LYS A 248 1.09 34.99 3.87
N THR A 249 1.53 35.86 2.98
CA THR A 249 2.97 36.11 2.75
C THR A 249 3.37 37.40 3.45
N GLU A 250 4.37 37.34 4.33
CA GLU A 250 4.92 38.48 5.00
C GLU A 250 6.45 38.40 5.01
N ASN A 251 7.11 39.45 4.53
CA ASN A 251 8.58 39.52 4.46
C ASN A 251 9.27 38.31 3.82
N ASP A 252 8.66 37.79 2.75
CA ASP A 252 9.12 36.58 2.03
C ASP A 252 9.02 35.27 2.83
N VAL A 253 8.25 35.25 3.89
CA VAL A 253 7.89 34.09 4.69
C VAL A 253 6.42 33.76 4.47
N ILE A 254 6.10 32.49 4.24
CA ILE A 254 4.71 32.01 4.20
C ILE A 254 4.23 31.77 5.62
N GLU A 255 3.16 32.41 6.02
CA GLU A 255 2.44 32.16 7.25
C GLU A 255 1.21 31.29 6.94
N LEU A 256 1.13 30.15 7.61
CA LEU A 256 0.02 29.20 7.54
C LEU A 256 -0.78 29.32 8.82
N THR A 257 -2.03 29.78 8.74
CA THR A 257 -2.90 29.92 9.90
C THR A 257 -4.03 28.89 9.87
N PHE A 258 -4.17 28.10 10.94
CA PHE A 258 -5.24 27.13 11.13
C PHE A 258 -5.74 27.16 12.59
N GLY A 259 -7.01 27.46 12.78
CA GLY A 259 -7.56 27.81 14.10
C GLY A 259 -6.75 28.93 14.74
N ASP A 260 -6.34 28.73 16.00
CA ASP A 260 -5.50 29.67 16.77
C ASP A 260 -3.99 29.45 16.56
N ASN A 261 -3.60 28.57 15.65
CA ASN A 261 -2.20 28.23 15.45
C ASN A 261 -1.65 28.88 14.17
N GLN A 262 -0.36 29.21 14.21
CA GLN A 262 0.36 29.81 13.11
C GLN A 262 1.70 29.11 12.92
N ILE A 263 2.01 28.73 11.67
CA ILE A 263 3.27 28.10 11.28
C ILE A 263 3.95 28.95 10.23
N ARG A 264 5.24 29.18 10.38
CA ARG A 264 6.09 29.88 9.39
C ARG A 264 6.78 28.87 8.50
N TYR A 265 6.57 29.01 7.21
CA TYR A 265 7.15 28.13 6.20
C TYR A 265 8.12 28.90 5.30
N LYS A 266 9.36 28.38 5.15
CA LYS A 266 10.44 29.04 4.39
C LYS A 266 11.08 28.14 3.34
N ASP A 267 10.61 26.91 3.17
CA ASP A 267 11.24 25.88 2.36
C ASP A 267 10.89 25.95 0.86
N GLN A 268 11.32 24.93 0.12
CA GLN A 268 11.34 24.84 -1.35
C GLN A 268 10.00 25.08 -2.04
N LYS A 269 8.87 24.71 -1.41
CA LYS A 269 7.52 24.88 -2.00
C LYS A 269 6.97 26.30 -1.87
N LYS A 270 7.72 27.20 -1.26
CA LYS A 270 7.32 28.60 -0.99
C LYS A 270 6.82 29.34 -2.24
N GLU A 271 7.51 29.19 -3.37
CA GLU A 271 7.14 29.91 -4.60
C GLU A 271 5.79 29.42 -5.15
N LYS A 272 5.50 28.13 -5.05
CA LYS A 272 4.19 27.59 -5.43
C LYS A 272 3.09 28.09 -4.50
N LEU A 273 3.34 28.13 -3.19
CA LEU A 273 2.39 28.58 -2.19
C LEU A 273 2.03 30.08 -2.32
N LYS A 274 2.92 30.92 -2.83
CA LYS A 274 2.62 32.34 -3.12
C LYS A 274 1.44 32.51 -4.08
N SER A 275 1.20 31.57 -5.00
CA SER A 275 0.05 31.62 -5.91
C SER A 275 -1.30 31.40 -5.21
N PHE A 276 -1.25 30.94 -3.96
CA PHE A 276 -2.40 30.72 -3.08
C PHE A 276 -2.54 31.81 -2.00
N GLU A 277 -1.87 32.96 -2.17
CA GLU A 277 -1.96 34.10 -1.28
C GLU A 277 -3.41 34.48 -0.94
N ASN A 278 -3.74 34.63 0.34
CA ASN A 278 -5.07 34.87 0.88
C ASN A 278 -6.13 33.81 0.55
N LYS A 279 -5.71 32.63 0.05
CA LYS A 279 -6.61 31.50 -0.18
C LYS A 279 -6.49 30.48 0.94
N GLU A 280 -7.48 29.63 1.03
CA GLU A 280 -7.47 28.46 1.89
C GLU A 280 -6.90 27.27 1.12
N ILE A 281 -6.06 26.48 1.78
CA ILE A 281 -5.49 25.22 1.27
C ILE A 281 -5.74 24.12 2.28
N ILE A 282 -5.48 22.86 1.91
CA ILE A 282 -5.41 21.76 2.86
C ILE A 282 -3.93 21.56 3.24
N LEU A 283 -3.66 21.68 4.53
CA LEU A 283 -2.36 21.40 5.13
C LEU A 283 -2.35 19.96 5.65
N GLY A 284 -1.40 19.16 5.17
CA GLY A 284 -1.15 17.80 5.62
C GLY A 284 0.05 17.75 6.57
N ILE A 285 -0.11 17.14 7.73
CA ILE A 285 0.92 17.00 8.77
C ILE A 285 1.02 15.53 9.16
N ARG A 286 2.09 14.85 8.79
CA ARG A 286 2.30 13.46 9.23
C ARG A 286 2.57 13.39 10.74
N PRO A 287 2.19 12.30 11.43
CA PRO A 287 2.44 12.13 12.86
C PRO A 287 3.89 12.38 13.28
N GLU A 288 4.87 11.96 12.47
CA GLU A 288 6.30 12.15 12.71
C GLU A 288 6.84 13.55 12.35
N ALA A 289 5.98 14.44 11.87
CA ALA A 289 6.32 15.86 11.76
C ALA A 289 6.19 16.60 13.10
N PHE A 290 5.55 15.97 14.09
CA PHE A 290 5.49 16.47 15.46
C PHE A 290 6.58 15.81 16.32
N GLU A 291 6.97 16.53 17.37
CA GLU A 291 7.81 16.00 18.46
C GLU A 291 7.48 16.73 19.76
N ASP A 292 7.66 16.07 20.91
CA ASP A 292 7.62 16.69 22.22
C ASP A 292 8.68 17.80 22.31
N GLY A 293 8.29 19.00 22.73
CA GLY A 293 9.17 20.16 22.82
C GLY A 293 10.45 19.94 23.63
N TYR A 294 10.40 19.01 24.60
CA TYR A 294 11.57 18.64 25.40
C TYR A 294 12.63 17.87 24.59
N PHE A 295 12.20 17.06 23.63
CA PHE A 295 13.06 16.19 22.81
C PHE A 295 13.35 16.77 21.42
N ALA A 296 12.62 17.81 21.01
CA ALA A 296 12.73 18.40 19.69
C ALA A 296 14.08 19.11 19.48
N ASN A 297 14.73 18.84 18.34
CA ASN A 297 15.87 19.61 17.91
C ASN A 297 15.36 20.94 17.29
N GLU A 298 15.72 22.08 17.89
CA GLU A 298 15.27 23.41 17.43
C GLU A 298 15.68 23.77 16.00
N ALA A 299 16.74 23.13 15.46
CA ALA A 299 17.14 23.34 14.08
C ALA A 299 16.10 22.80 13.06
N ASP A 300 15.45 21.70 13.41
CA ASP A 300 14.49 21.02 12.55
C ASP A 300 13.03 21.35 12.91
N TYR A 301 12.75 21.62 14.19
CA TYR A 301 11.42 21.84 14.75
C TYR A 301 11.29 23.30 15.23
N SER A 302 11.01 24.20 14.29
CA SER A 302 11.02 25.64 14.54
C SER A 302 9.68 26.23 15.01
N GLU A 303 8.59 25.49 14.81
CA GLU A 303 7.23 25.95 15.13
C GLU A 303 6.63 25.08 16.26
N SER A 304 5.69 25.62 17.03
CA SER A 304 5.08 24.85 18.13
C SER A 304 3.60 25.12 18.29
N ILE A 305 2.89 24.12 18.83
CA ILE A 305 1.50 24.22 19.26
C ILE A 305 1.34 23.64 20.67
N LYS A 306 0.48 24.25 21.47
CA LYS A 306 0.09 23.71 22.77
C LYS A 306 -1.20 22.92 22.62
N VAL A 307 -1.19 21.70 23.14
CA VAL A 307 -2.34 20.79 23.03
C VAL A 307 -2.56 20.07 24.34
N LYS A 308 -3.81 19.66 24.57
CA LYS A 308 -4.17 18.78 25.68
C LYS A 308 -4.25 17.34 25.17
N VAL A 309 -3.54 16.44 25.82
CA VAL A 309 -3.53 15.00 25.48
C VAL A 309 -4.88 14.38 25.79
N SER A 310 -5.56 13.82 24.80
CA SER A 310 -6.83 13.10 24.99
C SER A 310 -6.63 11.60 25.19
N LEU A 311 -5.63 11.01 24.51
CA LEU A 311 -5.24 9.61 24.60
C LEU A 311 -3.74 9.50 24.35
N LEU A 312 -3.06 8.63 25.08
CA LEU A 312 -1.65 8.33 24.92
C LEU A 312 -1.46 6.82 24.63
N GLU A 313 -1.00 6.50 23.43
CA GLU A 313 -0.66 5.13 23.04
C GLU A 313 0.85 4.93 23.12
N GLN A 314 1.29 4.03 24.00
CA GLN A 314 2.71 3.69 24.18
C GLN A 314 3.00 2.32 23.58
N LEU A 315 3.68 2.26 22.44
CA LEU A 315 3.99 1.02 21.73
C LEU A 315 5.42 0.52 21.99
N GLY A 316 6.11 1.10 22.96
CA GLY A 316 7.49 0.74 23.33
C GLY A 316 8.53 1.50 22.53
N SER A 317 8.61 1.33 21.22
CA SER A 317 9.54 2.09 20.36
C SER A 317 9.02 3.47 19.96
N ASP A 318 7.71 3.65 19.97
CA ASP A 318 7.01 4.87 19.56
C ASP A 318 5.90 5.19 20.57
N SER A 319 5.60 6.49 20.74
CA SER A 319 4.45 6.96 21.50
C SER A 319 3.61 7.87 20.63
N TYR A 320 2.29 7.70 20.66
CA TYR A 320 1.35 8.52 19.90
C TYR A 320 0.45 9.28 20.85
N VAL A 321 0.42 10.61 20.67
CA VAL A 321 -0.46 11.54 21.38
C VAL A 321 -1.64 11.85 20.48
N HIS A 322 -2.85 11.56 20.92
CA HIS A 322 -4.09 11.99 20.29
C HIS A 322 -4.59 13.26 20.98
N PHE A 323 -4.98 14.23 20.19
CA PHE A 323 -5.55 15.48 20.69
C PHE A 323 -6.59 16.03 19.72
N TYR A 324 -7.44 16.91 20.21
CA TYR A 324 -8.46 17.60 19.43
C TYR A 324 -8.19 19.09 19.37
N LYS A 325 -8.54 19.68 18.23
CA LYS A 325 -8.57 21.13 18.04
C LYS A 325 -9.96 21.54 17.56
N ASP A 326 -10.47 22.64 18.07
CA ASP A 326 -11.75 23.25 17.65
C ASP A 326 -11.59 23.92 16.29
N ILE A 327 -11.39 23.10 15.29
CA ILE A 327 -11.18 23.45 13.89
C ILE A 327 -12.04 22.51 13.06
N LYS A 328 -12.81 23.07 12.13
CA LYS A 328 -13.67 22.27 11.26
C LYS A 328 -12.87 21.21 10.51
N PRO A 329 -13.29 19.93 10.54
CA PRO A 329 -12.63 18.86 9.79
C PRO A 329 -12.61 19.13 8.29
N VAL A 330 -11.56 18.66 7.62
CA VAL A 330 -11.49 18.68 6.16
C VAL A 330 -12.48 17.67 5.61
N GLN A 331 -13.41 18.16 4.79
CA GLN A 331 -14.47 17.35 4.19
C GLN A 331 -14.23 17.24 2.69
N THR A 332 -13.61 16.14 2.29
CA THR A 332 -13.45 15.74 0.88
C THR A 332 -13.82 14.27 0.74
N GLU A 333 -14.32 13.88 -0.41
CA GLU A 333 -14.65 12.48 -0.69
C GLU A 333 -13.46 11.53 -0.42
N ALA A 334 -12.23 11.99 -0.69
CA ALA A 334 -11.02 11.22 -0.42
C ALA A 334 -10.81 10.94 1.07
N ILE A 335 -11.00 11.94 1.93
CA ILE A 335 -10.84 11.79 3.38
C ILE A 335 -11.97 10.94 3.95
N GLU A 336 -13.21 11.11 3.49
CA GLU A 336 -14.34 10.29 3.91
C GLU A 336 -14.11 8.80 3.63
N GLU A 337 -13.56 8.46 2.47
CA GLU A 337 -13.20 7.08 2.13
C GLU A 337 -12.09 6.51 3.02
N ILE A 338 -11.06 7.33 3.33
CA ILE A 338 -9.96 6.91 4.21
C ILE A 338 -10.48 6.62 5.62
N LEU A 339 -11.27 7.53 6.18
CA LEU A 339 -11.84 7.37 7.51
C LEU A 339 -12.80 6.17 7.59
N ALA A 340 -13.61 5.95 6.54
CA ALA A 340 -14.48 4.78 6.46
C ALA A 340 -13.69 3.46 6.41
N ASP A 341 -12.55 3.42 5.72
CA ASP A 341 -11.65 2.26 5.67
C ASP A 341 -10.99 1.98 7.04
N GLU A 342 -10.70 3.04 7.82
CA GLU A 342 -10.20 2.96 9.20
C GLU A 342 -11.30 2.69 10.24
N GLY A 343 -12.57 2.68 9.84
CA GLY A 343 -13.72 2.49 10.72
C GLY A 343 -14.08 3.73 11.56
N GLU A 344 -13.61 4.91 11.17
CA GLU A 344 -13.95 6.20 11.77
C GLU A 344 -15.01 6.92 10.93
N ASP A 345 -15.88 7.70 11.58
CA ASP A 345 -16.94 8.49 10.93
C ASP A 345 -16.73 9.98 11.22
N ILE A 346 -16.64 10.80 10.16
CA ILE A 346 -16.53 12.27 10.26
C ILE A 346 -17.66 12.88 11.08
N THR A 347 -18.87 12.32 10.99
CA THR A 347 -20.05 12.87 11.69
C THR A 347 -19.92 12.82 13.21
N VAL A 348 -19.05 11.98 13.75
CA VAL A 348 -18.80 11.84 15.19
C VAL A 348 -17.89 12.94 15.73
N LEU A 349 -17.08 13.58 14.87
CA LEU A 349 -16.09 14.59 15.26
C LEU A 349 -16.69 15.99 15.52
N GLY A 350 -17.91 16.26 15.03
CA GLY A 350 -18.57 17.58 15.17
C GLY A 350 -17.74 18.70 14.51
N ASP A 351 -17.51 19.80 15.25
CA ASP A 351 -16.70 20.95 14.79
C ASP A 351 -15.22 20.85 15.21
N SER A 352 -14.78 19.70 15.74
CA SER A 352 -13.39 19.47 16.19
C SER A 352 -12.67 18.50 15.28
N THR A 353 -11.41 18.77 14.98
CA THR A 353 -10.52 17.88 14.22
C THR A 353 -9.63 17.09 15.18
N LYS A 354 -9.59 15.75 15.00
CA LYS A 354 -8.67 14.85 15.69
C LYS A 354 -7.30 14.92 15.02
N PHE A 355 -6.25 14.98 15.84
CA PHE A 355 -4.86 14.92 15.42
C PHE A 355 -4.14 13.78 16.12
N ILE A 356 -3.17 13.19 15.45
CA ILE A 356 -2.26 12.19 16.01
C ILE A 356 -0.83 12.70 15.80
N ALA A 357 -0.08 12.80 16.88
CA ALA A 357 1.34 13.16 16.86
C ALA A 357 2.18 12.00 17.34
N ARG A 358 3.26 11.67 16.62
CA ARG A 358 4.28 10.75 17.11
C ARG A 358 5.32 11.54 17.90
N ILE A 359 5.61 11.10 19.12
CA ILE A 359 6.58 11.73 20.01
C ILE A 359 7.62 10.73 20.51
N ASN A 360 8.69 11.24 21.09
CA ASN A 360 9.73 10.41 21.71
C ASN A 360 9.11 9.48 22.77
N PRO A 361 9.40 8.16 22.75
CA PRO A 361 8.84 7.20 23.70
C PRO A 361 9.29 7.45 25.16
N ASN A 362 10.31 8.29 25.39
CA ASN A 362 10.73 8.69 26.73
C ASN A 362 10.02 9.97 27.23
N SER A 363 9.06 10.51 26.47
CA SER A 363 8.20 11.60 26.96
C SER A 363 7.43 11.14 28.20
N THR A 364 7.35 12.03 29.19
CA THR A 364 6.68 11.75 30.47
C THR A 364 5.26 12.30 30.54
N VAL A 365 4.77 12.83 29.42
CA VAL A 365 3.40 13.39 29.35
C VAL A 365 2.36 12.31 29.63
N ALA A 366 1.30 12.68 30.34
CA ALA A 366 0.16 11.82 30.62
C ALA A 366 -1.14 12.32 29.98
N GLU A 367 -2.13 11.44 29.90
CA GLU A 367 -3.47 11.79 29.44
C GLU A 367 -4.08 12.90 30.32
N GLY A 368 -4.70 13.87 29.67
CA GLY A 368 -5.30 15.05 30.31
C GLY A 368 -4.32 16.20 30.57
N GLU A 369 -3.02 15.99 30.46
CA GLU A 369 -2.00 17.04 30.58
C GLU A 369 -1.85 17.86 29.30
N GLU A 370 -1.28 19.05 29.46
CA GLU A 370 -0.88 19.89 28.34
C GLU A 370 0.56 19.58 27.92
N ILE A 371 0.81 19.50 26.62
CA ILE A 371 2.12 19.33 26.03
C ILE A 371 2.36 20.42 24.97
N GLU A 372 3.59 20.88 24.85
CA GLU A 372 4.03 21.67 23.72
C GLU A 372 4.60 20.71 22.66
N LEU A 373 3.90 20.58 21.55
CA LEU A 373 4.37 19.84 20.38
C LEU A 373 5.09 20.79 19.44
N LYS A 374 6.31 20.48 19.11
CA LYS A 374 7.09 21.14 18.07
C LYS A 374 6.76 20.52 16.72
N ILE A 375 6.77 21.35 15.67
CA ILE A 375 6.47 20.96 14.30
C ILE A 375 7.69 21.18 13.41
N ASN A 376 8.00 20.19 12.59
CA ASN A 376 9.01 20.29 11.54
C ASN A 376 8.38 20.83 10.24
N PRO A 377 8.60 22.10 9.86
CA PRO A 377 7.97 22.68 8.67
C PRO A 377 8.40 22.02 7.35
N SER A 378 9.59 21.41 7.30
CA SER A 378 10.08 20.76 6.07
C SER A 378 9.30 19.48 5.71
N LYS A 379 8.54 18.91 6.67
CA LYS A 379 7.70 17.72 6.51
C LYS A 379 6.23 18.03 6.24
N LEU A 380 5.90 19.28 5.95
CA LEU A 380 4.54 19.70 5.65
C LEU A 380 4.18 19.39 4.20
N HIS A 381 2.92 19.03 4.00
CA HIS A 381 2.32 18.78 2.69
C HIS A 381 1.18 19.77 2.44
N PHE A 382 1.00 20.16 1.18
CA PHE A 382 0.02 21.17 0.81
C PHE A 382 -0.80 20.66 -0.36
N PHE A 383 -2.13 20.77 -0.25
CA PHE A 383 -3.04 20.27 -1.27
C PHE A 383 -4.07 21.35 -1.64
N ASP A 384 -4.43 21.37 -2.91
CA ASP A 384 -5.53 22.19 -3.40
C ASP A 384 -6.86 21.65 -2.83
N PRO A 385 -7.70 22.49 -2.20
CA PRO A 385 -8.92 22.05 -1.56
C PRO A 385 -10.02 21.61 -2.55
N VAL A 386 -9.88 21.95 -3.84
CA VAL A 386 -10.86 21.64 -4.88
C VAL A 386 -10.50 20.36 -5.61
N SER A 387 -9.24 20.26 -6.11
CA SER A 387 -8.80 19.08 -6.86
C SER A 387 -8.27 17.96 -5.95
N GLY A 388 -7.79 18.31 -4.75
CA GLY A 388 -7.06 17.38 -3.87
C GLY A 388 -5.61 17.12 -4.29
N ASP A 389 -5.12 17.75 -5.35
CA ASP A 389 -3.76 17.56 -5.84
C ASP A 389 -2.73 18.28 -4.99
N VAL A 390 -1.49 17.78 -4.99
CA VAL A 390 -0.36 18.41 -4.31
C VAL A 390 0.01 19.75 -4.96
N ILE A 391 0.24 20.78 -4.13
CA ILE A 391 0.69 22.12 -4.52
C ILE A 391 2.21 22.15 -4.70
#